data_623d25dd012ce69a9d5b345c08536a28
#
_entry.id   623d25dd012ce69a9d5b345c08536a28
#
_cell.length_a   1.000
_cell.length_b   1.000
_cell.length_c   1.000
_cell.angle_alpha   90.00
_cell.angle_beta   90.00
_cell.angle_gamma   90.00
#
_symmetry.space_group_name_H-M   'P 1'
#
loop_
_entity.id
_entity.type
_entity.pdbx_description
1 polymer ?
#
loop_
_entity_poly.entity_id
_entity_poly.type
_entity_poly.pdbx_seq_one_letter_code
_entity_poly.pdbx_strand_id
1 'polypeptide(L)'
;RLALRLANGGKPFYGVYSTFVQRAFDQISQDLCINNNPATIVTFLGSVYGMNDVTHLGLQDIPMLGNIPNLVYLAPVTKEDYLAVLDWSMEQREHPVAIKLPGGKLISDGKTVTKDFGKLNKYEVTQEGSKVAVIGLGAFYGLGQAAADLLEKKTGIQATVINPYYITGVDTGLLEGLKKHHSVVVTLEDGILDGGFGEKIARFYGESDVKVLNFGLRKEFLDRYNPEDVMKENHLTAEQIAEDILAVLK
;
A
#
# COMPACT_ATOMS: atom_id res chain seq x y z
N ARG A 1 -13.22 -0.85 25.62
CA ARG A 1 -12.36 -1.95 26.13
C ARG A 1 -10.87 -1.78 25.74
N LEU A 2 -10.54 -1.24 24.56
CA LEU A 2 -9.15 -0.93 24.16
C LEU A 2 -8.52 0.12 25.09
N ALA A 3 -9.19 1.23 25.31
CA ALA A 3 -8.70 2.32 26.18
C ALA A 3 -8.41 1.84 27.62
N LEU A 4 -9.25 0.93 28.16
CA LEU A 4 -9.05 0.38 29.50
C LEU A 4 -7.80 -0.52 29.61
N ARG A 5 -7.47 -1.24 28.54
CA ARG A 5 -6.25 -2.06 28.48
C ARG A 5 -4.99 -1.20 28.38
N LEU A 6 -5.05 -0.11 27.60
CA LEU A 6 -3.98 0.87 27.49
C LEU A 6 -3.68 1.53 28.86
N ALA A 7 -4.71 1.94 29.61
CA ALA A 7 -4.57 2.52 30.93
C ALA A 7 -3.87 1.59 31.94
N ASN A 8 -3.91 0.28 31.71
CA ASN A 8 -3.24 -0.74 32.54
C ASN A 8 -1.93 -1.25 31.93
N GLY A 9 -1.31 -0.51 30.98
CA GLY A 9 -0.02 -0.88 30.37
C GLY A 9 -0.11 -2.04 29.36
N GLY A 10 -1.29 -2.55 29.05
CA GLY A 10 -1.50 -3.58 28.04
C GLY A 10 -1.44 -2.99 26.63
N LYS A 11 -0.89 -3.74 25.65
CA LYS A 11 -0.92 -3.38 24.25
C LYS A 11 -2.08 -4.11 23.55
N PRO A 12 -3.11 -3.38 23.06
CA PRO A 12 -4.25 -4.01 22.41
C PRO A 12 -3.90 -4.49 21.01
N PHE A 13 -4.46 -5.64 20.65
CA PHE A 13 -4.49 -6.17 19.29
C PHE A 13 -5.95 -6.24 18.83
N TYR A 14 -6.22 -5.76 17.61
CA TYR A 14 -7.54 -5.72 17.03
C TYR A 14 -7.52 -6.20 15.58
N GLY A 15 -8.07 -7.39 15.32
CA GLY A 15 -8.28 -7.92 13.98
C GLY A 15 -9.71 -7.63 13.49
N VAL A 16 -9.84 -7.10 12.30
CA VAL A 16 -11.14 -6.67 11.75
C VAL A 16 -11.17 -6.71 10.23
N TYR A 17 -12.31 -7.05 9.64
CA TYR A 17 -12.52 -6.86 8.19
C TYR A 17 -12.37 -5.37 7.83
N SER A 18 -11.68 -5.09 6.73
CA SER A 18 -11.42 -3.72 6.26
C SER A 18 -12.69 -2.87 6.16
N THR A 19 -13.80 -3.45 5.68
CA THR A 19 -15.08 -2.75 5.61
C THR A 19 -15.63 -2.36 7.00
N PHE A 20 -15.37 -3.16 8.04
CA PHE A 20 -15.93 -2.90 9.37
C PHE A 20 -15.07 -1.99 10.24
N VAL A 21 -13.82 -1.73 9.85
CA VAL A 21 -12.97 -0.79 10.59
C VAL A 21 -13.52 0.64 10.54
N GLN A 22 -14.32 0.99 9.53
CA GLN A 22 -14.99 2.29 9.42
C GLN A 22 -15.85 2.63 10.66
N ARG A 23 -16.43 1.62 11.34
CA ARG A 23 -17.22 1.82 12.56
C ARG A 23 -16.39 2.20 13.78
N ALA A 24 -15.07 2.00 13.70
CA ALA A 24 -14.12 2.35 14.75
C ALA A 24 -13.22 3.54 14.36
N PHE A 25 -13.53 4.23 13.25
CA PHE A 25 -12.71 5.32 12.73
C PHE A 25 -12.49 6.43 13.76
N ASP A 26 -13.57 6.87 14.42
CA ASP A 26 -13.52 7.90 15.46
C ASP A 26 -12.62 7.46 16.63
N GLN A 27 -12.79 6.24 17.15
CA GLN A 27 -12.01 5.71 18.25
C GLN A 27 -10.52 5.51 17.86
N ILE A 28 -10.25 5.12 16.61
CA ILE A 28 -8.86 5.03 16.12
C ILE A 28 -8.25 6.43 16.06
N SER A 29 -8.96 7.38 15.47
CA SER A 29 -8.50 8.76 15.33
C SER A 29 -8.31 9.44 16.68
N GLN A 30 -9.35 9.44 17.52
CA GLN A 30 -9.41 10.22 18.78
C GLN A 30 -8.67 9.51 19.91
N ASP A 31 -8.99 8.23 20.16
CA ASP A 31 -8.48 7.55 21.36
C ASP A 31 -7.06 7.00 21.17
N LEU A 32 -6.70 6.60 19.94
CA LEU A 32 -5.36 6.04 19.68
C LEU A 32 -4.41 7.10 19.12
N CYS A 33 -4.79 7.78 18.02
CA CYS A 33 -3.84 8.55 17.23
C CYS A 33 -3.52 9.92 17.83
N ILE A 34 -4.48 10.62 18.45
CA ILE A 34 -4.21 11.91 19.11
C ILE A 34 -3.14 11.75 20.21
N ASN A 35 -3.21 10.66 20.97
CA ASN A 35 -2.35 10.41 22.11
C ASN A 35 -1.14 9.51 21.79
N ASN A 36 -0.97 9.09 20.52
CA ASN A 36 0.03 8.09 20.13
C ASN A 36 -0.04 6.79 20.97
N ASN A 37 -1.23 6.37 21.35
CA ASN A 37 -1.41 5.17 22.15
C ASN A 37 -1.03 3.92 21.33
N PRO A 38 -0.04 3.11 21.78
CA PRO A 38 0.43 1.97 21.00
C PRO A 38 -0.64 0.87 20.95
N ALA A 39 -1.07 0.54 19.76
CA ALA A 39 -2.02 -0.53 19.48
C ALA A 39 -1.66 -1.18 18.14
N THR A 40 -2.03 -2.43 17.95
CA THR A 40 -1.90 -3.13 16.66
C THR A 40 -3.28 -3.43 16.12
N ILE A 41 -3.56 -2.92 14.92
CA ILE A 41 -4.80 -3.14 14.18
C ILE A 41 -4.44 -3.94 12.93
N VAL A 42 -5.11 -5.06 12.68
CA VAL A 42 -4.95 -5.83 11.44
C VAL A 42 -6.24 -5.75 10.65
N THR A 43 -6.19 -5.12 9.48
CA THR A 43 -7.31 -5.09 8.54
C THR A 43 -7.12 -6.19 7.49
N PHE A 44 -8.17 -6.91 7.15
CA PHE A 44 -8.11 -7.99 6.19
C PHE A 44 -9.32 -8.00 5.27
N LEU A 45 -9.16 -8.65 4.10
CA LEU A 45 -10.14 -8.75 3.02
C LEU A 45 -10.49 -7.42 2.32
N GLY A 46 -9.75 -6.34 2.54
CA GLY A 46 -9.87 -5.09 1.77
C GLY A 46 -9.09 -5.22 0.45
N SER A 47 -9.68 -5.87 -0.54
CA SER A 47 -9.03 -6.22 -1.79
C SER A 47 -10.06 -6.51 -2.86
N VAL A 48 -9.72 -6.26 -4.13
CA VAL A 48 -10.51 -6.70 -5.27
C VAL A 48 -10.67 -8.23 -5.30
N TYR A 49 -9.73 -8.96 -4.73
CA TYR A 49 -9.75 -10.42 -4.55
C TYR A 49 -10.31 -10.86 -3.19
N GLY A 50 -10.89 -9.93 -2.44
CA GLY A 50 -11.52 -10.22 -1.16
C GLY A 50 -12.92 -10.80 -1.29
N MET A 51 -13.82 -10.40 -0.41
CA MET A 51 -15.24 -10.78 -0.51
C MET A 51 -15.92 -9.88 -1.55
N ASN A 52 -16.54 -10.46 -2.57
CA ASN A 52 -17.21 -9.72 -3.65
C ASN A 52 -18.66 -9.32 -3.34
N ASP A 53 -18.95 -9.04 -2.09
CA ASP A 53 -20.22 -8.49 -1.61
C ASP A 53 -20.01 -7.02 -1.25
N VAL A 54 -20.87 -6.15 -1.75
CA VAL A 54 -20.75 -4.69 -1.61
C VAL A 54 -20.58 -4.23 -0.16
N THR A 55 -21.15 -4.95 0.80
CA THR A 55 -21.06 -4.62 2.23
C THR A 55 -19.77 -5.10 2.89
N HIS A 56 -19.00 -5.97 2.25
CA HIS A 56 -17.80 -6.62 2.82
C HIS A 56 -16.51 -6.33 2.06
N LEU A 57 -16.58 -5.66 0.92
CA LEU A 57 -15.45 -5.47 0.00
C LEU A 57 -14.29 -4.64 0.58
N GLY A 58 -14.58 -3.57 1.32
CA GLY A 58 -13.58 -2.82 2.10
C GLY A 58 -12.47 -2.12 1.32
N LEU A 59 -12.70 -1.75 0.04
CA LEU A 59 -11.70 -1.11 -0.84
C LEU A 59 -11.35 0.34 -0.46
N GLN A 60 -11.99 0.88 0.56
CA GLN A 60 -11.80 2.26 1.02
C GLN A 60 -10.86 2.36 2.22
N ASP A 61 -10.26 1.27 2.67
CA ASP A 61 -9.41 1.25 3.86
C ASP A 61 -8.14 2.08 3.70
N ILE A 62 -7.51 2.08 2.51
CA ILE A 62 -6.32 2.88 2.22
C ILE A 62 -6.60 4.38 2.41
N PRO A 63 -7.57 5.01 1.70
CA PRO A 63 -7.85 6.43 1.91
C PRO A 63 -8.38 6.74 3.31
N MET A 64 -9.16 5.85 3.90
CA MET A 64 -9.76 6.08 5.20
C MET A 64 -8.72 6.08 6.33
N LEU A 65 -7.89 5.04 6.43
CA LEU A 65 -6.89 4.93 7.48
C LEU A 65 -5.58 5.64 7.13
N GLY A 66 -5.20 5.63 5.85
CA GLY A 66 -3.95 6.21 5.38
C GLY A 66 -3.83 7.73 5.54
N ASN A 67 -4.92 8.43 5.93
CA ASN A 67 -4.96 9.86 6.15
C ASN A 67 -5.16 10.26 7.62
N ILE A 68 -5.19 9.30 8.56
CA ILE A 68 -5.24 9.61 10.00
C ILE A 68 -3.85 10.02 10.46
N PRO A 69 -3.68 11.23 11.05
CA PRO A 69 -2.41 11.65 11.63
C PRO A 69 -1.93 10.67 12.71
N ASN A 70 -0.62 10.49 12.83
CA ASN A 70 0.05 9.62 13.79
C ASN A 70 -0.19 8.11 13.63
N LEU A 71 -1.12 7.67 12.77
CA LEU A 71 -1.27 6.26 12.46
C LEU A 71 -0.14 5.81 11.54
N VAL A 72 0.53 4.73 11.89
CA VAL A 72 1.45 4.02 10.99
C VAL A 72 0.68 2.89 10.32
N TYR A 73 0.41 3.02 9.03
CA TYR A 73 -0.34 2.01 8.27
C TYR A 73 0.56 1.37 7.22
N LEU A 74 0.71 0.04 7.31
CA LEU A 74 1.60 -0.75 6.47
C LEU A 74 0.83 -1.79 5.64
N ALA A 75 1.35 -2.07 4.45
CA ALA A 75 0.88 -3.14 3.58
C ALA A 75 2.06 -4.07 3.22
N PRO A 76 2.28 -5.14 3.99
CA PRO A 76 3.32 -6.13 3.69
C PRO A 76 3.02 -6.88 2.39
N VAL A 77 4.07 -7.30 1.68
CA VAL A 77 3.98 -8.02 0.40
C VAL A 77 3.97 -9.53 0.63
N THR A 78 4.86 -10.04 1.49
CA THR A 78 5.04 -11.46 1.75
C THR A 78 4.55 -11.86 3.14
N LYS A 79 4.45 -13.16 3.38
CA LYS A 79 4.19 -13.72 4.70
C LYS A 79 5.29 -13.32 5.70
N GLU A 80 6.53 -13.32 5.24
CA GLU A 80 7.71 -12.95 6.03
C GLU A 80 7.65 -11.48 6.42
N ASP A 81 7.32 -10.59 5.48
CA ASP A 81 7.07 -9.17 5.75
C ASP A 81 5.96 -8.98 6.80
N TYR A 82 4.84 -9.70 6.62
CA TYR A 82 3.73 -9.60 7.56
C TYR A 82 4.12 -9.97 8.98
N LEU A 83 4.84 -11.09 9.14
CA LEU A 83 5.29 -11.54 10.46
C LEU A 83 6.27 -10.54 11.08
N ALA A 84 7.22 -10.03 10.30
CA ALA A 84 8.19 -9.04 10.78
C ALA A 84 7.52 -7.70 11.17
N VAL A 85 6.56 -7.21 10.39
CA VAL A 85 5.77 -6.02 10.71
C VAL A 85 4.93 -6.26 11.96
N LEU A 86 4.32 -7.43 12.10
CA LEU A 86 3.50 -7.79 13.26
C LEU A 86 4.35 -7.81 14.53
N ASP A 87 5.49 -8.50 14.51
CA ASP A 87 6.42 -8.57 15.64
C ASP A 87 6.89 -7.18 16.04
N TRP A 88 7.39 -6.38 15.09
CA TRP A 88 7.75 -4.99 15.34
C TRP A 88 6.57 -4.20 15.93
N SER A 89 5.39 -4.32 15.36
CA SER A 89 4.21 -3.59 15.83
C SER A 89 3.83 -3.96 17.25
N MET A 90 4.05 -5.20 17.65
CA MET A 90 3.76 -5.68 19.01
C MET A 90 4.84 -5.28 20.04
N GLU A 91 6.08 -5.06 19.63
CA GLU A 91 7.20 -4.70 20.49
C GLU A 91 7.31 -3.20 20.72
N GLN A 92 7.19 -2.36 19.66
CA GLN A 92 7.31 -0.90 19.75
C GLN A 92 6.22 -0.29 20.67
N ARG A 93 6.46 0.91 21.22
CA ARG A 93 5.59 1.60 22.17
C ARG A 93 5.27 3.05 21.80
N GLU A 94 5.59 3.46 20.58
CA GLU A 94 5.55 4.86 20.16
C GLU A 94 4.33 5.20 19.31
N HIS A 95 3.77 4.21 18.58
CA HIS A 95 2.76 4.49 17.56
C HIS A 95 1.59 3.51 17.61
N PRO A 96 0.36 3.96 17.31
CA PRO A 96 -0.69 3.06 16.83
C PRO A 96 -0.31 2.57 15.41
N VAL A 97 -0.39 1.26 15.19
CA VAL A 97 -0.02 0.61 13.93
C VAL A 97 -1.21 -0.11 13.34
N ALA A 98 -1.50 0.12 12.07
CA ALA A 98 -2.42 -0.67 11.28
C ALA A 98 -1.64 -1.49 10.23
N ILE A 99 -2.09 -2.71 9.95
CA ILE A 99 -1.49 -3.62 8.98
C ILE A 99 -2.59 -4.09 8.03
N LYS A 100 -2.42 -3.80 6.73
CA LYS A 100 -3.33 -4.26 5.67
C LYS A 100 -2.88 -5.63 5.18
N LEU A 101 -3.73 -6.63 5.39
CA LEU A 101 -3.53 -7.94 4.79
C LEU A 101 -4.19 -8.03 3.41
N PRO A 102 -3.57 -8.73 2.45
CA PRO A 102 -4.17 -8.95 1.14
C PRO A 102 -5.47 -9.77 1.23
N GLY A 103 -6.36 -9.61 0.27
CA GLY A 103 -7.61 -10.35 0.19
C GLY A 103 -7.46 -11.83 -0.17
N GLY A 104 -6.33 -12.19 -0.77
CA GLY A 104 -6.01 -13.56 -1.18
C GLY A 104 -5.02 -14.25 -0.24
N LYS A 105 -4.21 -15.14 -0.78
CA LYS A 105 -3.16 -15.85 -0.02
C LYS A 105 -1.95 -14.96 0.14
N LEU A 106 -1.35 -14.97 1.34
CA LEU A 106 -0.01 -14.45 1.55
C LEU A 106 1.00 -15.37 0.85
N ILE A 107 1.81 -14.79 -0.02
CA ILE A 107 2.89 -15.50 -0.72
C ILE A 107 4.10 -15.53 0.21
N SER A 108 4.71 -16.70 0.37
CA SER A 108 5.99 -16.84 1.08
C SER A 108 7.13 -16.86 0.06
N ASP A 109 8.15 -16.07 0.29
CA ASP A 109 9.38 -16.09 -0.51
C ASP A 109 10.58 -16.72 0.24
N GLY A 110 10.37 -17.07 1.51
CA GLY A 110 11.35 -17.71 2.38
C GLY A 110 12.52 -16.82 2.78
N LYS A 111 12.46 -15.51 2.50
CA LYS A 111 13.55 -14.59 2.81
C LYS A 111 13.46 -14.08 4.25
N THR A 112 14.61 -13.83 4.83
CA THR A 112 14.67 -13.14 6.12
C THR A 112 14.47 -11.64 5.92
N VAL A 113 13.52 -11.05 6.62
CA VAL A 113 13.28 -9.61 6.61
C VAL A 113 14.26 -8.93 7.56
N THR A 114 15.08 -8.03 7.01
CA THR A 114 16.11 -7.28 7.79
C THR A 114 15.75 -5.81 7.94
N LYS A 115 14.58 -5.39 7.42
CA LYS A 115 14.11 -4.01 7.46
C LYS A 115 13.83 -3.55 8.87
N ASP A 116 14.35 -2.37 9.21
CA ASP A 116 14.02 -1.66 10.44
C ASP A 116 12.74 -0.82 10.23
N PHE A 117 11.61 -1.34 10.69
CA PHE A 117 10.31 -0.66 10.58
C PHE A 117 10.18 0.56 11.52
N GLY A 118 11.08 0.75 12.48
CA GLY A 118 11.16 1.95 13.30
C GLY A 118 11.62 3.18 12.51
N LYS A 119 12.30 2.99 11.37
CA LYS A 119 12.60 4.04 10.41
C LYS A 119 11.39 4.29 9.51
N LEU A 120 10.42 5.03 10.03
CA LEU A 120 9.13 5.24 9.37
C LEU A 120 9.27 5.80 7.95
N ASN A 121 8.35 5.38 7.09
CA ASN A 121 8.20 5.82 5.69
C ASN A 121 9.44 5.58 4.81
N LYS A 122 10.32 4.65 5.17
CA LYS A 122 11.44 4.23 4.34
C LYS A 122 11.03 3.11 3.42
N TYR A 123 11.16 3.36 2.11
CA TYR A 123 10.86 2.42 1.06
C TYR A 123 12.06 1.51 0.78
N GLU A 124 11.82 0.40 0.12
CA GLU A 124 12.86 -0.54 -0.30
C GLU A 124 12.91 -0.62 -1.82
N VAL A 125 14.10 -0.34 -2.38
CA VAL A 125 14.35 -0.58 -3.80
C VAL A 125 14.72 -2.06 -3.95
N THR A 126 13.87 -2.81 -4.61
CA THR A 126 14.06 -4.25 -4.80
C THR A 126 14.71 -4.58 -6.15
N GLN A 127 14.63 -3.65 -7.10
CA GLN A 127 15.30 -3.68 -8.39
C GLN A 127 15.73 -2.28 -8.79
N GLU A 128 16.99 -2.10 -9.12
CA GLU A 128 17.51 -0.84 -9.66
C GLU A 128 17.29 -0.77 -11.16
N GLY A 129 17.00 0.43 -11.67
CA GLY A 129 16.79 0.68 -13.08
C GLY A 129 16.82 2.18 -13.39
N SER A 130 16.24 2.56 -14.52
CA SER A 130 16.19 3.96 -14.94
C SER A 130 14.95 4.26 -15.80
N LYS A 131 14.66 5.54 -16.02
CA LYS A 131 13.54 6.09 -16.80
C LYS A 131 12.17 5.86 -16.16
N VAL A 132 11.88 4.66 -15.65
CA VAL A 132 10.61 4.30 -15.02
C VAL A 132 10.86 3.76 -13.62
N ALA A 133 10.13 4.26 -12.63
CA ALA A 133 10.07 3.68 -11.30
C ALA A 133 8.66 3.15 -11.03
N VAL A 134 8.55 1.89 -10.61
CA VAL A 134 7.29 1.22 -10.28
C VAL A 134 7.22 0.99 -8.78
N ILE A 135 6.24 1.62 -8.13
CA ILE A 135 6.00 1.54 -6.70
C ILE A 135 4.74 0.69 -6.46
N GLY A 136 4.94 -0.58 -6.14
CA GLY A 136 3.84 -1.53 -5.91
C GLY A 136 3.51 -1.68 -4.44
N LEU A 137 2.31 -1.28 -4.01
CA LEU A 137 1.88 -1.34 -2.62
C LEU A 137 1.26 -2.70 -2.28
N GLY A 138 1.83 -3.38 -1.28
CA GLY A 138 1.25 -4.60 -0.70
C GLY A 138 0.93 -5.66 -1.75
N ALA A 139 -0.33 -6.09 -1.83
CA ALA A 139 -0.79 -7.13 -2.75
C ALA A 139 -0.50 -6.83 -4.24
N PHE A 140 -0.43 -5.55 -4.63
CA PHE A 140 -0.17 -5.15 -6.02
C PHE A 140 1.32 -4.97 -6.34
N TYR A 141 2.22 -5.26 -5.39
CA TYR A 141 3.67 -5.29 -5.67
C TYR A 141 4.02 -6.29 -6.79
N GLY A 142 3.49 -7.51 -6.72
CA GLY A 142 3.72 -8.54 -7.74
C GLY A 142 3.20 -8.14 -9.13
N LEU A 143 2.07 -7.44 -9.20
CA LEU A 143 1.56 -6.89 -10.46
C LEU A 143 2.50 -5.82 -11.02
N GLY A 144 3.03 -4.95 -10.15
CA GLY A 144 4.01 -3.94 -10.53
C GLY A 144 5.31 -4.55 -11.06
N GLN A 145 5.82 -5.60 -10.40
CA GLN A 145 7.00 -6.35 -10.88
C GLN A 145 6.74 -6.98 -12.26
N ALA A 146 5.59 -7.62 -12.45
CA ALA A 146 5.25 -8.23 -13.74
C ALA A 146 5.14 -7.19 -14.88
N ALA A 147 4.59 -6.02 -14.60
CA ALA A 147 4.55 -4.92 -15.56
C ALA A 147 5.95 -4.39 -15.90
N ALA A 148 6.85 -4.28 -14.91
CA ALA A 148 8.25 -3.90 -15.12
C ALA A 148 9.01 -4.92 -15.99
N ASP A 149 8.82 -6.21 -15.72
CA ASP A 149 9.44 -7.30 -16.50
C ASP A 149 8.95 -7.28 -17.97
N LEU A 150 7.65 -7.02 -18.19
CA LEU A 150 7.10 -6.88 -19.54
C LEU A 150 7.62 -5.64 -20.26
N LEU A 151 7.78 -4.52 -19.55
CA LEU A 151 8.39 -3.30 -20.10
C LEU A 151 9.81 -3.56 -20.56
N GLU A 152 10.62 -4.20 -19.73
CA GLU A 152 12.00 -4.57 -20.07
C GLU A 152 12.04 -5.50 -21.29
N LYS A 153 11.21 -6.53 -21.33
CA LYS A 153 11.12 -7.46 -22.46
C LYS A 153 10.73 -6.77 -23.78
N LYS A 154 9.84 -5.76 -23.73
CA LYS A 154 9.38 -5.04 -24.93
C LYS A 154 10.37 -3.97 -25.41
N THR A 155 11.17 -3.39 -24.52
CA THR A 155 11.93 -2.14 -24.81
C THR A 155 13.41 -2.20 -24.43
N GLY A 156 13.82 -3.16 -23.62
CA GLY A 156 15.15 -3.19 -22.99
C GLY A 156 15.32 -2.18 -21.83
N ILE A 157 14.25 -1.47 -21.43
CA ILE A 157 14.30 -0.54 -20.31
C ILE A 157 14.03 -1.31 -19.02
N GLN A 158 15.07 -1.45 -18.18
CA GLN A 158 14.93 -1.96 -16.84
C GLN A 158 14.36 -0.85 -15.93
N ALA A 159 13.19 -1.09 -15.38
CA ALA A 159 12.57 -0.18 -14.42
C ALA A 159 13.15 -0.37 -13.01
N THR A 160 13.16 0.71 -12.22
CA THR A 160 13.33 0.58 -10.77
C THR A 160 12.04 0.06 -10.15
N VAL A 161 12.10 -1.01 -9.33
CA VAL A 161 10.94 -1.55 -8.62
C VAL A 161 11.10 -1.30 -7.12
N ILE A 162 10.03 -0.83 -6.49
CA ILE A 162 10.05 -0.32 -5.12
C ILE A 162 8.89 -0.93 -4.33
N ASN A 163 9.21 -1.49 -3.15
CA ASN A 163 8.24 -1.84 -2.13
C ASN A 163 8.14 -0.69 -1.12
N PRO A 164 7.04 0.05 -1.07
CA PRO A 164 6.90 1.18 -0.15
C PRO A 164 6.61 0.75 1.29
N TYR A 165 6.04 -0.40 1.53
CA TYR A 165 5.49 -0.88 2.81
C TYR A 165 4.45 0.06 3.43
N TYR A 166 4.74 1.37 3.53
CA TYR A 166 3.95 2.37 4.25
C TYR A 166 2.89 3.01 3.36
N ILE A 167 1.64 3.02 3.86
CA ILE A 167 0.50 3.71 3.23
C ILE A 167 0.44 5.17 3.69
N THR A 168 0.77 5.43 4.97
CA THR A 168 0.55 6.73 5.62
C THR A 168 1.52 7.82 5.22
N GLY A 169 2.73 7.47 4.84
CA GLY A 169 3.75 8.47 4.49
C GLY A 169 4.52 8.13 3.23
N VAL A 170 5.39 9.06 2.81
CA VAL A 170 6.22 8.91 1.61
C VAL A 170 7.70 9.04 1.96
N ASP A 171 8.56 8.30 1.30
CA ASP A 171 10.03 8.45 1.39
C ASP A 171 10.49 9.60 0.50
N THR A 172 10.43 10.82 1.04
CA THR A 172 10.79 12.03 0.30
C THR A 172 12.24 11.99 -0.22
N GLY A 173 13.15 11.35 0.52
CA GLY A 173 14.56 11.24 0.10
C GLY A 173 14.73 10.34 -1.13
N LEU A 174 14.07 9.18 -1.13
CA LEU A 174 14.04 8.28 -2.28
C LEU A 174 13.36 8.94 -3.48
N LEU A 175 12.15 9.48 -3.28
CA LEU A 175 11.37 10.11 -4.36
C LEU A 175 12.11 11.29 -5.00
N GLU A 176 12.82 12.10 -4.21
CA GLU A 176 13.67 13.17 -4.74
C GLU A 176 14.84 12.60 -5.57
N GLY A 177 15.45 11.51 -5.09
CA GLY A 177 16.52 10.83 -5.81
C GLY A 177 16.08 10.31 -7.18
N LEU A 178 14.85 9.81 -7.32
CA LEU A 178 14.31 9.28 -8.57
C LEU A 178 14.24 10.35 -9.67
N LYS A 179 14.02 11.64 -9.35
CA LYS A 179 13.96 12.74 -10.34
C LYS A 179 15.20 12.84 -11.23
N LYS A 180 16.34 12.32 -10.77
CA LYS A 180 17.62 12.43 -11.51
C LYS A 180 17.67 11.52 -12.74
N HIS A 181 17.00 10.38 -12.68
CA HIS A 181 17.14 9.33 -13.70
C HIS A 181 15.81 8.72 -14.15
N HIS A 182 14.67 9.22 -13.62
CA HIS A 182 13.34 8.72 -13.93
C HIS A 182 12.45 9.84 -14.44
N SER A 183 11.80 9.61 -15.57
CA SER A 183 10.80 10.53 -16.15
C SER A 183 9.36 10.09 -15.87
N VAL A 184 9.17 8.83 -15.47
CA VAL A 184 7.86 8.26 -15.15
C VAL A 184 7.93 7.55 -13.81
N VAL A 185 6.97 7.83 -12.95
CA VAL A 185 6.72 7.09 -11.71
C VAL A 185 5.34 6.46 -11.77
N VAL A 186 5.26 5.19 -11.47
CA VAL A 186 4.05 4.39 -11.50
C VAL A 186 3.72 3.94 -10.09
N THR A 187 2.48 4.08 -9.66
CA THR A 187 2.02 3.53 -8.37
C THR A 187 0.92 2.51 -8.60
N LEU A 188 0.92 1.46 -7.79
CA LEU A 188 -0.13 0.44 -7.80
C LEU A 188 -0.65 0.22 -6.38
N GLU A 189 -1.97 0.24 -6.20
CA GLU A 189 -2.62 0.01 -4.91
C GLU A 189 -3.91 -0.80 -5.05
N ASP A 190 -4.11 -1.79 -4.16
CA ASP A 190 -5.34 -2.59 -4.09
C ASP A 190 -6.39 -1.85 -3.24
N GLY A 191 -7.01 -0.86 -3.86
CA GLY A 191 -7.98 0.03 -3.27
C GLY A 191 -8.43 1.10 -4.26
N ILE A 192 -9.36 1.96 -3.86
CA ILE A 192 -9.79 3.09 -4.69
C ILE A 192 -8.69 4.14 -4.76
N LEU A 193 -8.54 4.77 -5.94
CA LEU A 193 -7.51 5.80 -6.18
C LEU A 193 -7.79 7.09 -5.41
N ASP A 194 -9.06 7.51 -5.31
CA ASP A 194 -9.44 8.76 -4.65
C ASP A 194 -9.01 8.79 -3.19
N GLY A 195 -8.13 9.72 -2.84
CA GLY A 195 -7.54 9.86 -1.51
C GLY A 195 -6.54 8.77 -1.14
N GLY A 196 -6.16 7.91 -2.10
CA GLY A 196 -5.30 6.76 -1.91
C GLY A 196 -3.81 7.06 -1.80
N PHE A 197 -3.02 6.00 -1.88
CA PHE A 197 -1.56 6.06 -1.79
C PHE A 197 -0.94 6.77 -3.01
N GLY A 198 -1.44 6.46 -4.22
CA GLY A 198 -0.92 7.03 -5.47
C GLY A 198 -1.06 8.54 -5.55
N GLU A 199 -2.14 9.11 -5.01
CA GLU A 199 -2.33 10.56 -4.96
C GLU A 199 -1.28 11.26 -4.07
N LYS A 200 -0.78 10.63 -3.02
CA LYS A 200 0.31 11.19 -2.20
C LYS A 200 1.61 11.30 -3.01
N ILE A 201 1.89 10.29 -3.82
CA ILE A 201 3.04 10.28 -4.73
C ILE A 201 2.86 11.32 -5.83
N ALA A 202 1.68 11.39 -6.46
CA ALA A 202 1.36 12.38 -7.47
C ALA A 202 1.50 13.81 -6.93
N ARG A 203 1.02 14.07 -5.72
CA ARG A 203 1.20 15.37 -5.05
C ARG A 203 2.68 15.73 -4.84
N PHE A 204 3.51 14.74 -4.49
CA PHE A 204 4.96 14.99 -4.31
C PHE A 204 5.61 15.45 -5.62
N TYR A 205 5.23 14.90 -6.75
CA TYR A 205 5.78 15.22 -8.07
C TYR A 205 5.07 16.37 -8.80
N GLY A 206 4.00 16.93 -8.25
CA GLY A 206 3.14 17.92 -8.93
C GLY A 206 3.82 19.15 -9.50
N GLU A 207 4.98 19.55 -8.94
CA GLU A 207 5.78 20.69 -9.44
C GLU A 207 7.01 20.24 -10.26
N SER A 208 7.07 18.97 -10.68
CA SER A 208 8.21 18.41 -11.41
C SER A 208 7.81 17.93 -12.80
N ASP A 209 8.83 17.71 -13.65
CA ASP A 209 8.62 17.14 -15.00
C ASP A 209 8.38 15.63 -14.98
N VAL A 210 8.40 14.98 -13.81
CA VAL A 210 8.14 13.55 -13.67
C VAL A 210 6.65 13.29 -13.85
N LYS A 211 6.30 12.45 -14.82
CA LYS A 211 4.93 11.99 -15.01
C LYS A 211 4.58 10.92 -14.00
N VAL A 212 3.41 11.03 -13.37
CA VAL A 212 2.92 10.01 -12.43
C VAL A 212 1.71 9.31 -13.01
N LEU A 213 1.76 7.98 -13.03
CA LEU A 213 0.64 7.12 -13.39
C LEU A 213 0.19 6.36 -12.14
N ASN A 214 -1.06 6.54 -11.76
CA ASN A 214 -1.65 5.85 -10.61
C ASN A 214 -2.59 4.74 -11.09
N PHE A 215 -2.34 3.51 -10.63
CA PHE A 215 -3.14 2.33 -10.92
C PHE A 215 -3.79 1.82 -9.63
N GLY A 216 -5.10 1.70 -9.68
CA GLY A 216 -5.97 1.26 -8.61
C GLY A 216 -7.41 1.23 -9.09
N LEU A 217 -8.35 1.05 -8.19
CA LEU A 217 -9.75 0.91 -8.54
C LEU A 217 -10.46 2.28 -8.64
N ARG A 218 -11.47 2.36 -9.48
CA ARG A 218 -12.39 3.50 -9.53
C ARG A 218 -13.20 3.59 -8.24
N LYS A 219 -13.61 4.81 -7.88
CA LYS A 219 -14.47 5.06 -6.74
C LYS A 219 -15.92 4.69 -7.04
N GLU A 220 -16.22 3.42 -6.91
CA GLU A 220 -17.55 2.87 -7.15
C GLU A 220 -17.87 1.73 -6.17
N PHE A 221 -19.15 1.43 -5.99
CA PHE A 221 -19.58 0.26 -5.24
C PHE A 221 -19.67 -0.93 -6.18
N LEU A 222 -18.83 -1.94 -5.94
CA LEU A 222 -18.85 -3.20 -6.67
C LEU A 222 -19.68 -4.22 -5.91
N ASP A 223 -20.47 -5.04 -6.62
CA ASP A 223 -21.26 -6.13 -6.03
C ASP A 223 -21.24 -7.34 -6.95
N ARG A 224 -20.97 -8.52 -6.41
CA ARG A 224 -21.02 -9.82 -7.10
C ARG A 224 -20.31 -9.82 -8.45
N TYR A 225 -19.14 -9.26 -8.50
CA TYR A 225 -18.32 -9.09 -9.69
C TYR A 225 -17.34 -10.26 -9.88
N ASN A 226 -16.82 -10.36 -11.09
CA ASN A 226 -15.63 -11.17 -11.37
C ASN A 226 -14.38 -10.30 -11.16
N PRO A 227 -13.44 -10.65 -10.27
CA PRO A 227 -12.24 -9.86 -10.02
C PRO A 227 -11.41 -9.61 -11.28
N GLU A 228 -11.28 -10.60 -12.16
CA GLU A 228 -10.47 -10.46 -13.39
C GLU A 228 -11.07 -9.44 -14.38
N ASP A 229 -12.41 -9.34 -14.43
CA ASP A 229 -13.07 -8.34 -15.28
C ASP A 229 -12.85 -6.93 -14.70
N VAL A 230 -13.02 -6.76 -13.38
CA VAL A 230 -12.74 -5.48 -12.70
C VAL A 230 -11.29 -5.07 -12.86
N MET A 231 -10.34 -5.99 -12.76
CA MET A 231 -8.91 -5.70 -12.98
C MET A 231 -8.68 -5.18 -14.41
N LYS A 232 -9.24 -5.82 -15.42
CA LYS A 232 -9.13 -5.39 -16.83
C LYS A 232 -9.78 -4.04 -17.09
N GLU A 233 -10.97 -3.79 -16.54
CA GLU A 233 -11.71 -2.54 -16.70
C GLU A 233 -10.99 -1.35 -16.04
N ASN A 234 -10.18 -1.61 -15.03
CA ASN A 234 -9.38 -0.61 -14.33
C ASN A 234 -7.92 -0.55 -14.82
N HIS A 235 -7.59 -1.17 -15.96
CA HIS A 235 -6.21 -1.23 -16.49
C HIS A 235 -5.19 -1.85 -15.52
N LEU A 236 -5.63 -2.82 -14.74
CA LEU A 236 -4.84 -3.50 -13.72
C LEU A 236 -4.32 -4.88 -14.18
N THR A 237 -3.93 -4.99 -15.46
CA THR A 237 -3.14 -6.13 -15.93
C THR A 237 -1.71 -5.68 -16.25
N ALA A 238 -0.76 -6.60 -16.15
CA ALA A 238 0.65 -6.28 -16.43
C ALA A 238 0.84 -5.73 -17.85
N GLU A 239 0.09 -6.27 -18.81
CA GLU A 239 0.10 -5.83 -20.21
C GLU A 239 -0.40 -4.41 -20.37
N GLN A 240 -1.57 -4.08 -19.81
CA GLN A 240 -2.17 -2.76 -19.89
C GLN A 240 -1.29 -1.71 -19.21
N ILE A 241 -0.77 -2.01 -18.02
CA ILE A 241 0.14 -1.12 -17.30
C ILE A 241 1.40 -0.85 -18.11
N ALA A 242 2.02 -1.88 -18.70
CA ALA A 242 3.20 -1.71 -19.54
C ALA A 242 2.89 -0.87 -20.79
N GLU A 243 1.72 -1.01 -21.41
CA GLU A 243 1.27 -0.22 -22.55
C GLU A 243 1.02 1.24 -22.18
N ASP A 244 0.37 1.50 -21.05
CA ASP A 244 0.13 2.86 -20.56
C ASP A 244 1.46 3.57 -20.21
N ILE A 245 2.44 2.86 -19.62
CA ILE A 245 3.79 3.38 -19.40
C ILE A 245 4.44 3.76 -20.73
N LEU A 246 4.38 2.88 -21.74
CA LEU A 246 4.96 3.14 -23.06
C LEU A 246 4.33 4.34 -23.75
N ALA A 247 3.04 4.57 -23.57
CA ALA A 247 2.32 5.70 -24.16
C ALA A 247 2.85 7.05 -23.65
N VAL A 248 3.37 7.11 -22.41
CA VAL A 248 3.89 8.36 -21.82
C VAL A 248 5.41 8.50 -21.89
N LEU A 249 6.14 7.44 -22.24
CA LEU A 249 7.61 7.46 -22.40
C LEU A 249 8.08 8.07 -23.73
N LYS A 250 7.14 8.40 -24.62
CA LYS A 250 7.41 8.95 -25.97
C LYS A 250 7.87 10.40 -25.94
#